data_2fef1da36289c33f037e8f35fa461aaf
#
_entry.id   2fef1da36289c33f037e8f35fa461aaf
#
_cell.length_a   1.000
_cell.length_b   1.000
_cell.length_c   1.000
_cell.angle_alpha   90.00
_cell.angle_beta   90.00
_cell.angle_gamma   90.00
#
_symmetry.space_group_name_H-M   'P 1'
#
loop_
_entity.id
_entity.type
_entity.pdbx_description
1 polymer ?
#
loop_
_entity_poly.entity_id
_entity_poly.type
_entity_poly.pdbx_seq_one_letter_code
_entity_poly.pdbx_strand_id
1 'polypeptide(L)'
;MRKLFLLTGIVCLMSSCIRQELAPCPPLQINVAVKDKNYFNAQDAAEIVGVKDENLPFKDYVSTLYYIITEAETGKIIEERTTFEVTGSEKNYKIILPEDLPYGKYVVTAWGNLKTERPIGDDGAYEDMLSEETLNRDIYVTHDTLDYQVGKEIFYTDLERTRGKLLIQAQNIPDYVNYSAKSISNVFQYVGRKLNYAVAGTVQTDTLWNELNQIQTETLLCPSTSLKESKLKVRFENSQTGNVLTPEDIQITMSRDMLTIVRYVYQEESDDFGIYVFIDDNWEKVHGMEIE
;
A
#
# COMPACT_ATOMS: atom_id res chain seq x y z
N MET A 1 19.98 35.63 74.51
CA MET A 1 19.67 34.26 74.11
C MET A 1 18.28 34.12 73.47
N ARG A 2 17.25 34.84 73.87
CA ARG A 2 15.88 34.68 73.33
C ARG A 2 15.69 35.16 71.87
N LYS A 3 16.51 36.08 71.39
CA LYS A 3 16.46 36.59 70.00
C LYS A 3 17.20 35.72 68.98
N LEU A 4 18.13 34.87 69.43
CA LEU A 4 18.89 33.93 68.55
C LEU A 4 18.05 32.76 68.17
N PHE A 5 17.17 32.26 69.03
CA PHE A 5 16.25 31.18 68.74
C PHE A 5 15.17 31.50 67.68
N LEU A 6 14.77 32.81 67.66
CA LEU A 6 13.75 33.24 66.68
C LEU A 6 14.30 33.29 65.24
N LEU A 7 15.60 33.62 65.10
CA LEU A 7 16.25 33.70 63.78
C LEU A 7 16.49 32.34 63.20
N THR A 8 16.81 31.33 64.04
CA THR A 8 17.05 29.92 63.58
C THR A 8 15.74 29.23 63.14
N GLY A 9 14.61 29.60 63.76
CA GLY A 9 13.29 29.05 63.37
C GLY A 9 12.79 29.54 61.99
N ILE A 10 13.14 30.82 61.65
CA ILE A 10 12.75 31.39 60.36
C ILE A 10 13.56 30.77 59.15
N VAL A 11 14.84 30.44 59.39
CA VAL A 11 15.68 29.80 58.34
C VAL A 11 15.23 28.37 58.01
N CYS A 12 14.71 27.61 58.97
CA CYS A 12 14.19 26.29 58.75
C CYS A 12 12.85 26.24 57.99
N LEU A 13 12.08 27.34 57.98
CA LEU A 13 10.82 27.42 57.23
C LEU A 13 11.02 27.72 55.75
N MET A 14 12.19 28.24 55.37
CA MET A 14 12.50 28.54 53.96
C MET A 14 13.08 27.35 53.18
N SER A 15 13.38 26.22 53.83
CA SER A 15 13.91 25.02 53.19
C SER A 15 12.83 23.99 52.78
N SER A 16 11.56 24.40 52.81
CA SER A 16 10.51 23.60 52.17
C SER A 16 10.71 23.74 50.67
N CYS A 17 11.60 22.92 50.09
CA CYS A 17 11.61 22.68 48.66
C CYS A 17 10.23 22.14 48.30
N ILE A 18 9.40 22.99 47.71
CA ILE A 18 8.24 22.55 46.97
C ILE A 18 8.81 21.70 45.82
N ARG A 19 8.91 20.38 46.03
CA ARG A 19 9.00 19.45 44.90
C ARG A 19 7.66 19.58 44.18
N GLN A 20 7.58 20.50 43.24
CA GLN A 20 6.56 20.38 42.20
C GLN A 20 6.92 19.09 41.47
N GLU A 21 6.18 18.04 41.75
CA GLU A 21 6.16 16.87 40.85
C GLU A 21 5.73 17.44 39.51
N LEU A 22 6.66 17.51 38.56
CA LEU A 22 6.34 17.85 37.19
C LEU A 22 5.26 16.86 36.75
N ALA A 23 4.15 17.37 36.23
CA ALA A 23 3.14 16.51 35.64
C ALA A 23 3.81 15.63 34.60
N PRO A 24 3.47 14.32 34.52
CA PRO A 24 4.01 13.46 33.52
C PRO A 24 3.76 14.05 32.14
N CYS A 25 4.66 13.79 31.19
CA CYS A 25 4.46 14.20 29.80
C CYS A 25 3.14 13.60 29.28
N PRO A 26 2.28 14.38 28.61
CA PRO A 26 1.09 13.83 27.99
C PRO A 26 1.50 12.70 27.03
N PRO A 27 0.72 11.61 26.91
CA PRO A 27 1.10 10.48 26.04
C PRO A 27 1.19 10.93 24.57
N LEU A 28 2.24 10.49 23.89
CA LEU A 28 2.35 10.65 22.45
C LEU A 28 1.25 9.83 21.76
N GLN A 29 0.41 10.49 20.99
CA GLN A 29 -0.65 9.86 20.21
C GLN A 29 -0.37 9.96 18.71
N ILE A 30 -0.47 8.85 18.00
CA ILE A 30 -0.31 8.78 16.54
C ILE A 30 -1.63 8.29 15.95
N ASN A 31 -2.19 9.08 15.02
CA ASN A 31 -3.37 8.70 14.26
C ASN A 31 -2.92 8.25 12.87
N VAL A 32 -3.03 6.96 12.59
CA VAL A 32 -2.68 6.34 11.32
C VAL A 32 -3.93 6.36 10.43
N ALA A 33 -3.87 7.04 9.30
CA ALA A 33 -4.93 7.10 8.30
C ALA A 33 -4.55 6.32 7.03
N VAL A 34 -5.49 6.11 6.13
CA VAL A 34 -5.24 5.62 4.78
C VAL A 34 -5.37 6.79 3.81
N LYS A 35 -4.29 7.12 3.10
CA LYS A 35 -4.27 8.19 2.10
C LYS A 35 -4.89 7.72 0.79
N ASP A 36 -4.38 6.61 0.26
CA ASP A 36 -4.74 6.11 -1.06
C ASP A 36 -5.96 5.14 -0.94
N LYS A 37 -7.13 5.70 -0.64
CA LYS A 37 -8.38 4.94 -0.46
C LYS A 37 -8.94 4.39 -1.76
N ASN A 38 -8.81 5.16 -2.83
CA ASN A 38 -9.04 4.77 -4.21
C ASN A 38 -7.75 4.89 -5.00
N TYR A 39 -7.66 4.29 -6.17
CA TYR A 39 -6.59 4.58 -7.11
C TYR A 39 -6.71 5.99 -7.62
N PHE A 40 -5.60 6.65 -7.89
CA PHE A 40 -5.56 8.07 -8.28
C PHE A 40 -6.49 8.40 -9.46
N ASN A 41 -6.53 7.52 -10.46
CA ASN A 41 -7.41 7.65 -11.65
C ASN A 41 -8.68 6.78 -11.59
N ALA A 42 -9.12 6.37 -10.38
CA ALA A 42 -10.33 5.53 -10.25
C ALA A 42 -11.60 6.25 -10.70
N GLN A 43 -11.65 7.58 -10.56
CA GLN A 43 -12.81 8.36 -10.95
C GLN A 43 -12.99 8.40 -12.48
N ASP A 44 -11.89 8.48 -13.24
CA ASP A 44 -11.91 8.46 -14.70
C ASP A 44 -12.38 7.08 -15.22
N ALA A 45 -12.04 6.02 -14.49
CA ALA A 45 -12.42 4.65 -14.81
C ALA A 45 -13.67 4.15 -14.04
N ALA A 46 -14.51 5.03 -13.49
CA ALA A 46 -15.60 4.66 -12.59
C ALA A 46 -16.64 3.72 -13.23
N GLU A 47 -16.83 3.78 -14.56
CA GLU A 47 -17.70 2.86 -15.29
C GLU A 47 -17.12 1.44 -15.45
N ILE A 48 -15.79 1.30 -15.29
CA ILE A 48 -15.06 0.05 -15.47
C ILE A 48 -14.76 -0.60 -14.11
N VAL A 49 -14.37 0.21 -13.12
CA VAL A 49 -14.03 -0.21 -11.77
C VAL A 49 -14.87 0.56 -10.75
N GLY A 50 -15.36 -0.11 -9.73
CA GLY A 50 -16.09 0.56 -8.65
C GLY A 50 -15.17 1.49 -7.86
N VAL A 51 -15.68 2.68 -7.53
CA VAL A 51 -15.03 3.62 -6.62
C VAL A 51 -15.53 3.33 -5.20
N LYS A 52 -14.60 3.16 -4.25
CA LYS A 52 -14.97 2.94 -2.84
C LYS A 52 -15.39 4.26 -2.19
N ASP A 53 -16.36 4.18 -1.26
CA ASP A 53 -16.70 5.31 -0.39
C ASP A 53 -15.51 5.64 0.52
N GLU A 54 -14.99 6.86 0.43
CA GLU A 54 -13.84 7.32 1.21
C GLU A 54 -14.13 7.49 2.71
N ASN A 55 -15.40 7.35 3.10
CA ASN A 55 -15.84 7.40 4.49
C ASN A 55 -15.87 6.06 5.21
N LEU A 56 -15.50 4.98 4.54
CA LEU A 56 -15.43 3.66 5.15
C LEU A 56 -14.48 3.62 6.35
N PRO A 57 -14.71 2.74 7.34
CA PRO A 57 -13.78 2.49 8.43
C PRO A 57 -12.39 2.09 7.95
N PHE A 58 -11.37 2.40 8.75
CA PHE A 58 -9.98 2.04 8.46
C PHE A 58 -9.80 0.56 8.10
N LYS A 59 -10.47 -0.34 8.82
CA LYS A 59 -10.42 -1.80 8.60
C LYS A 59 -10.87 -2.25 7.21
N ASP A 60 -11.70 -1.47 6.52
CA ASP A 60 -12.23 -1.82 5.20
C ASP A 60 -11.19 -1.56 4.09
N TYR A 61 -10.12 -0.83 4.41
CA TYR A 61 -8.93 -0.66 3.58
C TYR A 61 -7.77 -1.50 4.09
N VAL A 62 -7.56 -1.51 5.41
CA VAL A 62 -6.44 -2.15 6.10
C VAL A 62 -6.98 -3.11 7.15
N SER A 63 -7.13 -4.38 6.77
CA SER A 63 -7.66 -5.44 7.64
C SER A 63 -6.65 -5.96 8.65
N THR A 64 -5.35 -5.89 8.31
CA THR A 64 -4.24 -6.25 9.21
C THR A 64 -3.24 -5.11 9.27
N LEU A 65 -2.68 -4.86 10.45
CA LEU A 65 -1.70 -3.80 10.69
C LEU A 65 -0.51 -4.35 11.49
N TYR A 66 0.68 -3.97 11.07
CA TYR A 66 1.92 -4.05 11.84
C TYR A 66 2.42 -2.64 12.09
N TYR A 67 3.00 -2.37 13.25
CA TYR A 67 3.75 -1.12 13.44
C TYR A 67 4.92 -1.30 14.39
N ILE A 68 5.94 -0.46 14.18
CA ILE A 68 7.09 -0.30 15.05
C ILE A 68 7.40 1.19 15.25
N ILE A 69 7.71 1.57 16.47
CA ILE A 69 8.10 2.92 16.84
C ILE A 69 9.48 2.85 17.47
N THR A 70 10.40 3.62 16.91
CA THR A 70 11.79 3.67 17.37
C THR A 70 12.21 5.10 17.72
N GLU A 71 13.13 5.25 18.64
CA GLU A 71 13.83 6.51 18.87
C GLU A 71 14.72 6.83 17.65
N ALA A 72 14.59 8.04 17.10
CA ALA A 72 15.23 8.38 15.82
C ALA A 72 16.76 8.41 15.88
N GLU A 73 17.35 8.74 17.05
CA GLU A 73 18.79 8.89 17.20
C GLU A 73 19.50 7.58 17.47
N THR A 74 18.88 6.69 18.23
CA THR A 74 19.51 5.44 18.69
C THR A 74 19.01 4.20 17.99
N GLY A 75 17.84 4.29 17.29
CA GLY A 75 17.15 3.15 16.73
C GLY A 75 16.49 2.24 17.80
N LYS A 76 16.51 2.64 19.08
CA LYS A 76 15.91 1.84 20.14
C LYS A 76 14.41 1.68 19.91
N ILE A 77 13.94 0.45 19.95
CA ILE A 77 12.50 0.14 19.85
C ILE A 77 11.82 0.62 21.12
N ILE A 78 10.82 1.47 20.95
CA ILE A 78 9.94 1.98 22.00
C ILE A 78 8.71 1.10 22.12
N GLU A 79 8.08 0.79 20.98
CA GLU A 79 6.94 -0.09 20.89
C GLU A 79 6.97 -0.83 19.55
N GLU A 80 6.66 -2.12 19.58
CA GLU A 80 6.45 -2.93 18.39
C GLU A 80 5.18 -3.74 18.59
N ARG A 81 4.32 -3.74 17.59
CA ARG A 81 3.18 -4.63 17.54
C ARG A 81 3.25 -5.48 16.28
N THR A 82 3.44 -6.78 16.48
CA THR A 82 3.40 -7.77 15.38
C THR A 82 2.05 -7.71 14.66
N THR A 83 2.02 -8.16 13.42
CA THR A 83 0.81 -8.09 12.58
C THR A 83 -0.43 -8.64 13.29
N PHE A 84 -1.46 -7.83 13.33
CA PHE A 84 -2.73 -8.12 14.02
C PHE A 84 -3.93 -7.69 13.17
N GLU A 85 -5.09 -8.28 13.43
CA GLU A 85 -6.35 -7.88 12.80
C GLU A 85 -6.85 -6.53 13.35
N VAL A 86 -7.23 -5.64 12.45
CA VAL A 86 -7.81 -4.35 12.81
C VAL A 86 -9.32 -4.52 13.01
N THR A 87 -9.79 -4.03 14.15
CA THR A 87 -11.21 -4.04 14.53
C THR A 87 -11.73 -2.63 14.77
N GLY A 88 -13.05 -2.48 14.88
CA GLY A 88 -13.67 -1.17 15.13
C GLY A 88 -14.24 -0.51 13.88
N SER A 89 -14.82 0.67 14.06
CA SER A 89 -15.49 1.46 13.01
C SER A 89 -14.87 2.84 12.79
N GLU A 90 -13.71 3.09 13.43
CA GLU A 90 -13.02 4.38 13.33
C GLU A 90 -12.37 4.52 11.95
N LYS A 91 -12.29 5.77 11.47
CA LYS A 91 -11.66 6.10 10.18
C LYS A 91 -10.13 6.08 10.23
N ASN A 92 -9.54 6.19 11.43
CA ASN A 92 -8.11 6.17 11.68
C ASN A 92 -7.80 5.14 12.76
N TYR A 93 -6.65 4.49 12.66
CA TYR A 93 -6.13 3.66 13.73
C TYR A 93 -5.31 4.52 14.69
N LYS A 94 -5.59 4.43 16.00
CA LYS A 94 -4.93 5.23 17.02
C LYS A 94 -3.91 4.41 17.80
N ILE A 95 -2.66 4.90 17.86
CA ILE A 95 -1.58 4.39 18.69
C ILE A 95 -1.36 5.40 19.82
N ILE A 96 -1.32 4.93 21.06
CA ILE A 96 -1.06 5.75 22.25
C ILE A 96 0.13 5.15 22.96
N LEU A 97 1.23 5.92 23.07
CA LEU A 97 2.45 5.49 23.73
C LEU A 97 2.40 5.78 25.25
N PRO A 98 3.29 5.16 26.06
CA PRO A 98 3.35 5.40 27.50
C PRO A 98 3.50 6.87 27.88
N GLU A 99 2.92 7.28 29.02
CA GLU A 99 2.91 8.66 29.52
C GLU A 99 4.30 9.19 29.95
N ASP A 100 5.26 8.30 30.19
CA ASP A 100 6.62 8.64 30.62
C ASP A 100 7.63 8.71 29.47
N LEU A 101 7.15 8.69 28.21
CA LEU A 101 8.01 8.78 27.05
C LEU A 101 8.70 10.15 27.01
N PRO A 102 10.06 10.23 26.94
CA PRO A 102 10.78 11.49 26.84
C PRO A 102 10.42 12.28 25.58
N TYR A 103 10.44 13.60 25.67
CA TYR A 103 10.39 14.44 24.47
C TYR A 103 11.60 14.17 23.59
N GLY A 104 11.39 14.11 22.28
CA GLY A 104 12.42 13.77 21.30
C GLY A 104 11.87 13.40 19.93
N LYS A 105 12.73 12.91 19.08
CA LYS A 105 12.35 12.45 17.74
C LYS A 105 12.13 10.95 17.73
N TYR A 106 11.00 10.55 17.18
CA TYR A 106 10.61 9.15 17.01
C TYR A 106 10.29 8.85 15.56
N VAL A 107 10.52 7.61 15.14
CA VAL A 107 10.16 7.13 13.82
C VAL A 107 9.06 6.11 13.98
N VAL A 108 7.95 6.34 13.30
CA VAL A 108 6.88 5.35 13.13
C VAL A 108 7.03 4.70 11.77
N THR A 109 7.00 3.37 11.75
CA THR A 109 6.86 2.58 10.52
C THR A 109 5.64 1.68 10.70
N ALA A 110 4.71 1.71 9.76
CA ALA A 110 3.57 0.82 9.79
C ALA A 110 3.30 0.21 8.41
N TRP A 111 2.85 -1.06 8.43
CA TRP A 111 2.48 -1.82 7.23
C TRP A 111 1.05 -2.32 7.35
N GLY A 112 0.27 -2.08 6.32
CA GLY A 112 -1.10 -2.56 6.20
C GLY A 112 -1.21 -3.75 5.25
N ASN A 113 -2.06 -4.71 5.61
CA ASN A 113 -2.42 -5.88 4.82
C ASN A 113 -1.31 -6.90 4.55
N LEU A 114 -0.19 -6.86 5.27
CA LEU A 114 0.78 -7.94 5.25
C LEU A 114 0.29 -9.13 6.10
N LYS A 115 0.74 -10.34 5.72
CA LYS A 115 0.59 -11.55 6.52
C LYS A 115 1.80 -11.82 7.41
N THR A 116 2.96 -11.35 6.97
CA THR A 116 4.22 -11.50 7.69
C THR A 116 4.09 -10.94 9.10
N GLU A 117 4.48 -11.72 10.08
CA GLU A 117 4.36 -11.35 11.49
C GLU A 117 5.17 -10.10 11.83
N ARG A 118 6.39 -10.03 11.26
CA ARG A 118 7.31 -8.90 11.35
C ARG A 118 7.86 -8.57 9.98
N PRO A 119 7.19 -7.69 9.25
CA PRO A 119 7.71 -7.21 7.98
C PRO A 119 8.94 -6.36 8.23
N ILE A 120 9.99 -6.60 7.45
CA ILE A 120 11.23 -5.84 7.43
C ILE A 120 12.00 -5.90 8.75
N GLY A 121 13.08 -6.68 8.77
CA GLY A 121 14.10 -6.63 9.82
C GLY A 121 14.75 -5.24 9.95
N ASP A 122 15.57 -5.08 10.96
CA ASP A 122 16.21 -3.81 11.37
C ASP A 122 17.04 -3.13 10.27
N ASP A 123 17.39 -3.83 9.20
CA ASP A 123 18.33 -3.39 8.16
C ASP A 123 17.70 -2.56 7.03
N GLY A 124 16.44 -2.17 7.13
CA GLY A 124 15.74 -1.50 6.03
C GLY A 124 15.50 -2.43 4.84
N ALA A 125 15.40 -3.72 5.09
CA ALA A 125 15.08 -4.75 4.13
C ALA A 125 13.79 -4.41 3.36
N TYR A 126 13.66 -5.02 2.22
CA TYR A 126 12.54 -4.85 1.32
C TYR A 126 11.57 -6.01 1.47
N GLU A 127 10.28 -5.73 1.42
CA GLU A 127 9.25 -6.77 1.31
C GLU A 127 9.15 -7.28 -0.13
N ASP A 128 9.08 -8.60 -0.28
CA ASP A 128 8.87 -9.25 -1.57
C ASP A 128 7.39 -9.16 -1.96
N MET A 129 7.11 -8.37 -2.98
CA MET A 129 5.75 -8.15 -3.50
C MET A 129 5.29 -9.21 -4.48
N LEU A 130 6.15 -10.16 -4.84
CA LEU A 130 5.84 -11.27 -5.74
C LEU A 130 5.64 -12.60 -5.02
N SER A 131 5.79 -12.63 -3.69
CA SER A 131 5.52 -13.82 -2.89
C SER A 131 4.02 -14.17 -2.91
N GLU A 132 3.68 -15.43 -2.69
CA GLU A 132 2.28 -15.87 -2.57
C GLU A 132 1.50 -15.14 -1.46
N GLU A 133 2.20 -14.67 -0.44
CA GLU A 133 1.62 -13.96 0.69
C GLU A 133 1.23 -12.52 0.35
N THR A 134 1.88 -11.92 -0.63
CA THR A 134 1.70 -10.51 -0.99
C THR A 134 0.97 -10.31 -2.32
N LEU A 135 1.09 -11.22 -3.28
CA LEU A 135 0.72 -11.04 -4.69
C LEU A 135 -0.71 -10.50 -4.91
N ASN A 136 -1.68 -10.93 -4.12
CA ASN A 136 -3.09 -10.54 -4.26
C ASN A 136 -3.57 -9.61 -3.15
N ARG A 137 -2.67 -8.91 -2.45
CA ARG A 137 -3.00 -8.02 -1.35
C ARG A 137 -2.70 -6.56 -1.68
N ASP A 138 -3.63 -5.68 -1.37
CA ASP A 138 -3.43 -4.24 -1.47
C ASP A 138 -2.64 -3.75 -0.25
N ILE A 139 -1.31 -3.74 -0.37
CA ILE A 139 -0.38 -3.46 0.72
C ILE A 139 -0.09 -1.97 0.82
N TYR A 140 -0.10 -1.48 2.05
CA TYR A 140 0.15 -0.08 2.40
C TYR A 140 1.36 0.03 3.32
N VAL A 141 2.05 1.17 3.27
CA VAL A 141 3.18 1.47 4.15
C VAL A 141 3.22 2.96 4.53
N THR A 142 3.72 3.25 5.71
CA THR A 142 4.15 4.60 6.13
C THR A 142 5.46 4.51 6.88
N HIS A 143 6.29 5.56 6.78
CA HIS A 143 7.54 5.71 7.51
C HIS A 143 7.82 7.19 7.75
N ASP A 144 7.42 7.68 8.93
CA ASP A 144 7.47 9.09 9.29
C ASP A 144 8.32 9.34 10.53
N THR A 145 8.92 10.53 10.58
CA THR A 145 9.62 11.03 11.77
C THR A 145 8.75 12.04 12.51
N LEU A 146 8.51 11.77 13.77
CA LEU A 146 7.69 12.56 14.68
C LEU A 146 8.60 13.38 15.59
N ASP A 147 8.35 14.68 15.73
CA ASP A 147 9.07 15.56 16.65
C ASP A 147 8.17 15.84 17.86
N TYR A 148 8.25 14.93 18.87
CA TYR A 148 7.46 14.97 20.07
C TYR A 148 8.02 15.99 21.06
N GLN A 149 7.23 17.01 21.37
CA GLN A 149 7.61 18.12 22.25
C GLN A 149 6.38 18.70 22.96
N VAL A 150 6.63 19.57 23.95
CA VAL A 150 5.57 20.26 24.71
C VAL A 150 4.59 20.95 23.75
N GLY A 151 3.31 20.65 23.89
CA GLY A 151 2.24 21.22 23.08
C GLY A 151 2.10 20.57 21.68
N LYS A 152 2.85 19.50 21.42
CA LYS A 152 2.77 18.73 20.18
C LYS A 152 2.83 17.23 20.50
N GLU A 153 1.71 16.73 20.98
CA GLU A 153 1.56 15.34 21.46
C GLU A 153 0.74 14.48 20.50
N ILE A 154 0.03 15.09 19.55
CA ILE A 154 -0.83 14.37 18.58
C ILE A 154 -0.24 14.50 17.18
N PHE A 155 -0.01 13.36 16.55
CA PHE A 155 0.53 13.26 15.20
C PHE A 155 -0.43 12.52 14.29
N TYR A 156 -0.28 12.76 12.99
CA TYR A 156 -0.99 12.08 11.92
C TYR A 156 0.04 11.52 10.96
N THR A 157 -0.16 10.28 10.51
CA THR A 157 0.64 9.64 9.49
C THR A 157 -0.28 8.88 8.55
N ASP A 158 0.08 8.85 7.27
CA ASP A 158 -0.75 8.30 6.23
C ASP A 158 -0.13 7.04 5.62
N LEU A 159 -0.89 5.97 5.62
CA LEU A 159 -0.57 4.76 4.89
C LEU A 159 -0.77 4.99 3.39
N GLU A 160 0.29 4.80 2.62
CA GLU A 160 0.29 4.93 1.17
C GLU A 160 0.35 3.55 0.51
N ARG A 161 -0.42 3.38 -0.57
CA ARG A 161 -0.45 2.12 -1.35
C ARG A 161 0.91 1.86 -2.00
N THR A 162 1.37 0.62 -1.96
CA THR A 162 2.68 0.24 -2.51
C THR A 162 2.63 -0.13 -3.99
N ARG A 163 1.46 -0.45 -4.54
CA ARG A 163 1.28 -1.01 -5.88
C ARG A 163 0.23 -0.26 -6.69
N GLY A 164 0.26 -0.44 -8.00
CA GLY A 164 -0.84 -0.16 -8.91
C GLY A 164 -1.62 -1.42 -9.22
N LYS A 165 -2.70 -1.29 -10.00
CA LYS A 165 -3.55 -2.39 -10.45
C LYS A 165 -3.55 -2.44 -11.98
N LEU A 166 -3.19 -3.61 -12.52
CA LEU A 166 -3.42 -3.96 -13.91
C LEU A 166 -4.77 -4.67 -14.03
N LEU A 167 -5.66 -4.12 -14.83
CA LEU A 167 -6.94 -4.71 -15.19
C LEU A 167 -6.92 -5.05 -16.67
N ILE A 168 -7.19 -6.31 -17.01
CA ILE A 168 -7.29 -6.78 -18.39
C ILE A 168 -8.72 -7.19 -18.65
N GLN A 169 -9.32 -6.62 -19.70
CA GLN A 169 -10.61 -7.03 -20.26
C GLN A 169 -10.39 -7.73 -21.58
N ALA A 170 -11.11 -8.81 -21.85
CA ALA A 170 -11.12 -9.45 -23.16
C ALA A 170 -12.56 -9.57 -23.66
N GLN A 171 -12.79 -9.20 -24.93
CA GLN A 171 -14.08 -9.13 -25.57
C GLN A 171 -14.09 -9.93 -26.88
N ASN A 172 -15.25 -10.43 -27.27
CA ASN A 172 -15.48 -11.22 -28.49
C ASN A 172 -14.61 -12.50 -28.56
N ILE A 173 -14.16 -12.99 -27.42
CA ILE A 173 -13.33 -14.19 -27.34
C ILE A 173 -14.15 -15.41 -27.80
N PRO A 174 -13.62 -16.27 -28.67
CA PRO A 174 -14.32 -17.46 -29.12
C PRO A 174 -14.76 -18.38 -27.97
N ASP A 175 -15.94 -18.98 -28.08
CA ASP A 175 -16.55 -19.80 -27.01
C ASP A 175 -15.72 -21.02 -26.60
N TYR A 176 -14.78 -21.46 -27.44
CA TYR A 176 -13.88 -22.55 -27.08
C TYR A 176 -12.77 -22.16 -26.10
N VAL A 177 -12.51 -20.88 -25.92
CA VAL A 177 -11.50 -20.40 -24.97
C VAL A 177 -12.03 -20.54 -23.53
N ASN A 178 -11.30 -21.22 -22.67
CA ASN A 178 -11.65 -21.41 -21.27
C ASN A 178 -10.50 -21.12 -20.31
N TYR A 179 -9.37 -20.65 -20.82
CA TYR A 179 -8.17 -20.35 -20.03
C TYR A 179 -7.46 -19.12 -20.57
N SER A 180 -6.93 -18.33 -19.66
CA SER A 180 -6.05 -17.20 -20.01
C SER A 180 -4.81 -17.19 -19.11
N ALA A 181 -3.67 -16.86 -19.68
CA ALA A 181 -2.44 -16.63 -18.96
C ALA A 181 -1.87 -15.27 -19.33
N LYS A 182 -1.26 -14.61 -18.37
CA LYS A 182 -0.53 -13.35 -18.58
C LYS A 182 0.82 -13.38 -17.91
N SER A 183 1.78 -12.73 -18.53
CA SER A 183 3.11 -12.46 -17.99
C SER A 183 3.43 -10.99 -18.15
N ILE A 184 3.89 -10.36 -17.09
CA ILE A 184 4.38 -8.99 -17.13
C ILE A 184 5.78 -8.93 -16.55
N SER A 185 6.74 -8.46 -17.35
CA SER A 185 8.14 -8.31 -16.95
C SER A 185 8.52 -6.85 -16.71
N ASN A 186 9.68 -6.61 -16.11
CA ASN A 186 10.21 -5.29 -15.80
C ASN A 186 9.32 -4.47 -14.85
N VAL A 187 8.68 -5.13 -13.90
CA VAL A 187 8.09 -4.51 -12.71
C VAL A 187 9.03 -4.72 -11.52
N PHE A 188 9.04 -3.83 -10.56
CA PHE A 188 9.82 -4.06 -9.35
C PHE A 188 9.27 -5.23 -8.55
N GLN A 189 10.17 -5.99 -7.91
CA GLN A 189 9.82 -7.11 -7.04
C GLN A 189 9.71 -6.69 -5.57
N TYR A 190 10.58 -5.80 -5.13
CA TYR A 190 10.71 -5.45 -3.72
C TYR A 190 10.32 -4.00 -3.46
N VAL A 191 9.69 -3.75 -2.29
CA VAL A 191 9.40 -2.41 -1.79
C VAL A 191 9.94 -2.24 -0.37
N GLY A 192 10.62 -1.12 -0.13
CA GLY A 192 11.08 -0.72 1.19
C GLY A 192 10.12 0.23 1.89
N ARG A 193 10.31 0.41 3.20
CA ARG A 193 9.46 1.23 4.07
C ARG A 193 9.28 2.69 3.64
N LYS A 194 10.19 3.23 2.82
CA LYS A 194 10.12 4.59 2.26
C LYS A 194 9.58 4.63 0.83
N LEU A 195 8.85 3.60 0.41
CA LEU A 195 8.35 3.46 -0.97
C LEU A 195 9.47 3.49 -2.02
N ASN A 196 10.64 3.03 -1.65
CA ASN A 196 11.73 2.77 -2.57
C ASN A 196 11.63 1.34 -3.10
N TYR A 197 11.88 1.16 -4.38
CA TYR A 197 11.71 -0.10 -5.08
C TYR A 197 13.04 -0.68 -5.52
N ALA A 198 13.14 -2.01 -5.57
CA ALA A 198 14.37 -2.68 -5.94
C ALA A 198 14.07 -3.96 -6.73
N VAL A 199 15.06 -4.38 -7.51
CA VAL A 199 15.11 -5.59 -8.33
C VAL A 199 13.95 -5.69 -9.33
N ALA A 200 14.28 -5.81 -10.60
CA ALA A 200 13.33 -6.11 -11.66
C ALA A 200 12.83 -7.56 -11.54
N GLY A 201 11.53 -7.74 -11.65
CA GLY A 201 10.86 -9.03 -11.58
C GLY A 201 9.92 -9.27 -12.75
N THR A 202 9.35 -10.47 -12.76
CA THR A 202 8.31 -10.89 -13.70
C THR A 202 7.19 -11.56 -12.92
N VAL A 203 5.96 -11.12 -13.17
CA VAL A 203 4.75 -11.72 -12.62
C VAL A 203 4.08 -12.58 -13.68
N GLN A 204 3.68 -13.78 -13.30
CA GLN A 204 2.89 -14.68 -14.15
C GLN A 204 1.63 -15.06 -13.38
N THR A 205 0.49 -14.96 -14.04
CA THR A 205 -0.80 -15.39 -13.50
C THR A 205 -1.61 -16.06 -14.58
N ASP A 206 -2.45 -16.99 -14.17
CA ASP A 206 -3.38 -17.66 -15.06
C ASP A 206 -4.78 -17.75 -14.44
N THR A 207 -5.77 -18.01 -15.25
CA THR A 207 -7.16 -18.15 -14.82
C THR A 207 -7.88 -19.12 -15.73
N LEU A 208 -8.57 -20.09 -15.13
CA LEU A 208 -9.52 -20.95 -15.79
C LEU A 208 -10.91 -20.31 -15.72
N TRP A 209 -11.63 -20.28 -16.84
CA TRP A 209 -12.92 -19.64 -16.98
C TRP A 209 -14.04 -20.69 -17.07
N ASN A 210 -15.07 -20.51 -16.27
CA ASN A 210 -16.27 -21.36 -16.30
C ASN A 210 -17.39 -20.75 -17.14
N GLU A 211 -17.39 -19.41 -17.29
CA GLU A 211 -18.39 -18.66 -18.05
C GLU A 211 -17.68 -17.53 -18.84
N LEU A 212 -18.04 -17.33 -20.11
CA LEU A 212 -17.27 -16.52 -21.07
C LEU A 212 -17.88 -15.17 -21.43
N ASN A 213 -18.87 -14.66 -20.69
CA ASN A 213 -19.53 -13.41 -21.09
C ASN A 213 -18.64 -12.17 -21.05
N GLN A 214 -17.68 -12.11 -20.14
CA GLN A 214 -16.61 -11.10 -20.12
C GLN A 214 -15.41 -11.63 -19.34
N ILE A 215 -14.27 -11.77 -20.00
CA ILE A 215 -13.03 -12.11 -19.32
C ILE A 215 -12.45 -10.83 -18.71
N GLN A 216 -12.38 -10.76 -17.39
CA GLN A 216 -11.74 -9.66 -16.67
C GLN A 216 -10.79 -10.23 -15.63
N THR A 217 -9.54 -9.80 -15.64
CA THR A 217 -8.54 -10.20 -14.65
C THR A 217 -7.89 -8.97 -14.02
N GLU A 218 -7.63 -9.05 -12.72
CA GLU A 218 -6.94 -8.02 -11.97
C GLU A 218 -5.61 -8.56 -11.42
N THR A 219 -4.59 -7.71 -11.39
CA THR A 219 -3.28 -8.06 -10.80
C THR A 219 -2.68 -6.81 -10.15
N LEU A 220 -2.26 -6.93 -8.90
CA LEU A 220 -1.56 -5.88 -8.18
C LEU A 220 -0.06 -5.96 -8.47
N LEU A 221 0.52 -4.87 -8.97
CA LEU A 221 1.89 -4.81 -9.44
C LEU A 221 2.63 -3.60 -8.88
N CYS A 222 3.88 -3.80 -8.49
CA CYS A 222 4.79 -2.67 -8.25
C CYS A 222 4.98 -1.86 -9.53
N PRO A 223 5.49 -0.63 -9.42
CA PRO A 223 5.82 0.19 -10.59
C PRO A 223 6.73 -0.52 -11.59
N SER A 224 6.64 -0.11 -12.85
CA SER A 224 7.62 -0.44 -13.89
C SER A 224 9.01 0.06 -13.50
N THR A 225 10.04 -0.65 -13.92
CA THR A 225 11.45 -0.23 -13.68
C THR A 225 11.78 1.07 -14.39
N SER A 226 11.12 1.35 -15.52
CA SER A 226 11.10 2.64 -16.20
C SER A 226 9.86 2.79 -17.08
N LEU A 227 9.65 3.98 -17.64
CA LEU A 227 8.48 4.30 -18.46
C LEU A 227 8.43 3.41 -19.73
N LYS A 228 7.26 2.83 -20.00
CA LYS A 228 6.99 1.96 -21.17
C LYS A 228 7.94 0.75 -21.28
N GLU A 229 8.48 0.26 -20.17
CA GLU A 229 9.39 -0.89 -20.20
C GLU A 229 8.76 -2.19 -19.71
N SER A 230 7.62 -2.13 -19.05
CA SER A 230 6.94 -3.38 -18.67
C SER A 230 6.31 -4.02 -19.89
N LYS A 231 6.78 -5.24 -20.19
CA LYS A 231 6.27 -6.01 -21.33
C LYS A 231 5.15 -6.92 -20.86
N LEU A 232 3.95 -6.67 -21.37
CA LEU A 232 2.76 -7.48 -21.13
C LEU A 232 2.56 -8.48 -22.27
N LYS A 233 2.49 -9.75 -21.89
CA LYS A 233 2.13 -10.88 -22.76
C LYS A 233 0.84 -11.49 -22.25
N VAL A 234 -0.10 -11.73 -23.13
CA VAL A 234 -1.36 -12.40 -22.82
C VAL A 234 -1.56 -13.56 -23.77
N ARG A 235 -2.17 -14.62 -23.27
CA ARG A 235 -2.51 -15.81 -24.04
C ARG A 235 -3.91 -16.28 -23.65
N PHE A 236 -4.72 -16.59 -24.65
CA PHE A 236 -6.02 -17.22 -24.47
C PHE A 236 -5.99 -18.60 -25.10
N GLU A 237 -6.52 -19.61 -24.42
CA GLU A 237 -6.46 -20.97 -24.95
C GLU A 237 -7.66 -21.81 -24.54
N ASN A 238 -7.85 -22.91 -25.27
CA ASN A 238 -8.67 -24.02 -24.85
C ASN A 238 -7.78 -25.03 -24.12
N SER A 239 -7.98 -25.18 -22.81
CA SER A 239 -7.17 -26.07 -21.97
C SER A 239 -7.29 -27.56 -22.31
N GLN A 240 -8.31 -27.95 -23.09
CA GLN A 240 -8.54 -29.35 -23.50
C GLN A 240 -7.99 -29.65 -24.89
N THR A 241 -8.16 -28.75 -25.85
CA THR A 241 -7.74 -28.94 -27.24
C THR A 241 -6.37 -28.37 -27.57
N GLY A 242 -5.87 -27.46 -26.75
CA GLY A 242 -4.59 -26.78 -26.96
C GLY A 242 -4.64 -25.68 -28.03
N ASN A 243 -5.83 -25.30 -28.52
CA ASN A 243 -5.96 -24.16 -29.42
C ASN A 243 -5.59 -22.88 -28.67
N VAL A 244 -4.68 -22.07 -29.22
CA VAL A 244 -4.10 -20.89 -28.58
C VAL A 244 -4.30 -19.65 -29.45
N LEU A 245 -4.78 -18.57 -28.83
CA LEU A 245 -4.81 -17.24 -29.41
C LEU A 245 -3.78 -16.38 -28.65
N THR A 246 -2.84 -15.81 -29.38
CA THR A 246 -1.73 -15.02 -28.80
C THR A 246 -1.75 -13.61 -29.37
N PRO A 247 -2.33 -12.63 -28.65
CA PRO A 247 -2.24 -11.23 -29.01
C PRO A 247 -0.79 -10.76 -29.10
N GLU A 248 -0.55 -9.66 -29.83
CA GLU A 248 0.75 -8.99 -29.86
C GLU A 248 1.17 -8.55 -28.43
N ASP A 249 2.45 -8.71 -28.13
CA ASP A 249 3.04 -8.23 -26.88
C ASP A 249 3.05 -6.69 -26.86
N ILE A 250 2.56 -6.08 -25.80
CA ILE A 250 2.55 -4.62 -25.67
C ILE A 250 3.46 -4.13 -24.53
N GLN A 251 3.89 -2.90 -24.64
CA GLN A 251 4.63 -2.19 -23.58
C GLN A 251 3.69 -1.26 -22.83
N ILE A 252 3.68 -1.39 -21.52
CA ILE A 252 2.86 -0.56 -20.61
C ILE A 252 3.73 0.04 -19.50
N THR A 253 3.17 1.03 -18.82
CA THR A 253 3.74 1.59 -17.60
C THR A 253 2.84 1.23 -16.42
N MET A 254 3.39 0.54 -15.44
CA MET A 254 2.76 0.39 -14.13
C MET A 254 3.24 1.51 -13.22
N SER A 255 2.33 2.14 -12.50
CA SER A 255 2.64 3.17 -11.51
C SER A 255 1.99 2.86 -10.18
N ARG A 256 2.61 3.27 -9.10
CA ARG A 256 2.04 3.17 -7.75
C ARG A 256 0.71 3.92 -7.71
N ASP A 257 -0.27 3.35 -7.04
CA ASP A 257 -1.60 3.95 -6.82
C ASP A 257 -2.37 4.33 -8.10
N MET A 258 -2.05 3.68 -9.23
CA MET A 258 -2.72 3.91 -10.52
C MET A 258 -3.41 2.64 -11.02
N LEU A 259 -4.51 2.82 -11.72
CA LEU A 259 -5.12 1.79 -12.55
C LEU A 259 -4.51 1.85 -13.95
N THR A 260 -4.05 0.69 -14.44
CA THR A 260 -3.68 0.48 -15.85
C THR A 260 -4.68 -0.50 -16.42
N ILE A 261 -5.46 -0.08 -17.41
CA ILE A 261 -6.55 -0.88 -17.98
C ILE A 261 -6.23 -1.17 -19.43
N VAL A 262 -6.22 -2.46 -19.77
CA VAL A 262 -5.94 -2.95 -21.12
C VAL A 262 -7.14 -3.77 -21.61
N ARG A 263 -7.62 -3.49 -22.81
CA ARG A 263 -8.71 -4.23 -23.44
C ARG A 263 -8.21 -4.92 -24.70
N TYR A 264 -8.47 -6.21 -24.78
CA TYR A 264 -8.25 -7.06 -25.94
C TYR A 264 -9.61 -7.33 -26.59
N VAL A 265 -9.74 -7.00 -27.88
CA VAL A 265 -10.96 -7.27 -28.67
C VAL A 265 -10.59 -8.20 -29.80
N TYR A 266 -11.04 -9.45 -29.74
CA TYR A 266 -10.80 -10.41 -30.80
C TYR A 266 -11.59 -10.04 -32.06
N GLN A 267 -10.94 -10.11 -33.21
CA GLN A 267 -11.47 -9.80 -34.53
C GLN A 267 -11.47 -11.07 -35.36
N GLU A 268 -12.63 -11.72 -35.47
CA GLU A 268 -12.76 -13.02 -36.12
C GLU A 268 -12.34 -12.99 -37.60
N GLU A 269 -12.62 -11.89 -38.30
CA GLU A 269 -12.28 -11.76 -39.72
C GLU A 269 -10.79 -11.75 -40.02
N SER A 270 -9.98 -11.25 -39.12
CA SER A 270 -8.52 -11.17 -39.24
C SER A 270 -7.77 -12.22 -38.43
N ASP A 271 -8.48 -12.97 -37.57
CA ASP A 271 -7.89 -13.87 -36.55
C ASP A 271 -6.84 -13.15 -35.69
N ASP A 272 -7.12 -11.92 -35.32
CA ASP A 272 -6.20 -11.03 -34.59
C ASP A 272 -6.92 -10.23 -33.50
N PHE A 273 -6.19 -9.46 -32.72
CA PHE A 273 -6.70 -8.65 -31.63
C PHE A 273 -6.53 -7.14 -31.88
N GLY A 274 -7.61 -6.38 -31.69
CA GLY A 274 -7.49 -4.96 -31.37
C GLY A 274 -7.08 -4.81 -29.90
N ILE A 275 -6.00 -4.07 -29.61
CA ILE A 275 -5.52 -3.83 -28.25
C ILE A 275 -5.64 -2.34 -27.93
N TYR A 276 -6.29 -2.05 -26.81
CA TYR A 276 -6.58 -0.70 -26.36
C TYR A 276 -6.09 -0.50 -24.93
N VAL A 277 -5.54 0.67 -24.62
CA VAL A 277 -5.16 1.08 -23.27
C VAL A 277 -6.03 2.27 -22.88
N PHE A 278 -6.55 2.27 -21.66
CA PHE A 278 -7.35 3.37 -21.13
C PHE A 278 -6.43 4.43 -20.54
N ILE A 279 -6.47 5.64 -21.10
CA ILE A 279 -5.63 6.78 -20.73
C ILE A 279 -6.51 8.03 -20.70
N ASP A 280 -6.47 8.79 -19.60
CA ASP A 280 -7.15 10.07 -19.45
C ASP A 280 -8.63 10.04 -19.92
N ASP A 281 -9.40 9.08 -19.37
CA ASP A 281 -10.82 8.86 -19.67
C ASP A 281 -11.11 8.42 -21.12
N ASN A 282 -10.11 7.99 -21.88
CA ASN A 282 -10.24 7.55 -23.26
C ASN A 282 -9.53 6.22 -23.55
N TRP A 283 -10.06 5.50 -24.54
CA TRP A 283 -9.43 4.30 -25.06
C TRP A 283 -8.49 4.66 -26.21
N GLU A 284 -7.20 4.44 -26.00
CA GLU A 284 -6.19 4.57 -27.05
C GLU A 284 -5.86 3.22 -27.64
N LYS A 285 -5.94 3.09 -28.97
CA LYS A 285 -5.57 1.89 -29.69
C LYS A 285 -4.05 1.79 -29.82
N VAL A 286 -3.48 0.68 -29.36
CA VAL A 286 -2.04 0.42 -29.41
C VAL A 286 -1.66 -0.67 -30.41
N HIS A 287 -2.61 -1.51 -30.82
CA HIS A 287 -2.40 -2.56 -31.84
C HIS A 287 -3.70 -2.92 -32.56
N GLY A 288 -3.60 -3.42 -33.82
CA GLY A 288 -4.69 -3.93 -34.63
C GLY A 288 -5.11 -2.98 -35.76
N MET A 289 -5.97 -3.43 -36.68
CA MET A 289 -6.52 -2.60 -37.74
C MET A 289 -7.60 -1.63 -37.18
N GLU A 290 -7.66 -0.42 -37.71
CA GLU A 290 -8.83 0.45 -37.49
C GLU A 290 -10.00 -0.12 -38.29
N ILE A 291 -11.11 -0.40 -37.62
CA ILE A 291 -12.38 -0.69 -38.28
C ILE A 291 -13.03 0.68 -38.46
N GLU A 292 -13.09 1.15 -39.74
CA GLU A 292 -13.84 2.35 -40.12
C GLU A 292 -15.35 2.14 -39.96
#